data_1275eaa0db408a24e4882cdbcb3533f5
#
_entry.id   1275eaa0db408a24e4882cdbcb3533f5
#
_cell.length_a   1.000
_cell.length_b   1.000
_cell.length_c   1.000
_cell.angle_alpha   90.00
_cell.angle_beta   90.00
_cell.angle_gamma   90.00
#
_symmetry.space_group_name_H-M   'P 1'
#
loop_
_entity.id
_entity.type
_entity.pdbx_description
1 polymer ?
#
loop_
_entity_poly.entity_id
_entity_poly.type
_entity_poly.pdbx_seq_one_letter_code
_entity_poly.pdbx_strand_id
1 'polypeptide(L)'
;MVKKYYSYRALPTSKKVREKRAKRQNVTTATQAEVNRRLRMENLTRLIMENYEAGAWYITYTYSEKPTDEKAVLAEDAKFKRTLRRIYRRAGMEARYISVLENLKGRGRPHGHILIPALTVDDMERIQKAWKHGRVQVKLYGGGAEDAARMAAYFTKEKIDGSSGRIQTSRNLTRTPVKKERVTRSEAYREESTPPRGYR
;
A
#
# COMPACT_ATOMS: atom_id res chain seq x y z
N MET A 1 15.86 7.38 -8.16
CA MET A 1 16.02 7.70 -6.72
C MET A 1 15.23 8.96 -6.43
N VAL A 2 14.38 9.01 -5.40
CA VAL A 2 13.63 10.20 -4.99
C VAL A 2 14.25 10.75 -3.72
N LYS A 3 14.65 12.03 -3.73
CA LYS A 3 15.13 12.76 -2.55
C LYS A 3 14.06 13.77 -2.13
N LYS A 4 13.72 13.81 -0.84
CA LYS A 4 12.82 14.81 -0.24
C LYS A 4 13.56 15.59 0.81
N TYR A 5 13.43 16.89 0.77
CA TYR A 5 14.08 17.82 1.68
C TYR A 5 13.03 18.51 2.53
N TYR A 6 13.27 18.61 3.82
CA TYR A 6 12.42 19.34 4.76
C TYR A 6 13.27 20.30 5.57
N SER A 7 12.86 21.55 5.68
CA SER A 7 13.41 22.48 6.65
C SER A 7 12.58 22.40 7.94
N TYR A 8 13.23 22.39 9.07
CA TYR A 8 12.57 22.45 10.37
C TYR A 8 13.46 23.19 11.37
N ARG A 9 12.82 23.86 12.31
CA ARG A 9 13.52 24.50 13.42
C ARG A 9 13.97 23.39 14.38
N ALA A 10 15.27 23.19 14.52
CA ALA A 10 15.80 22.25 15.48
C ALA A 10 15.56 22.79 16.88
N LEU A 11 14.72 22.15 17.66
CA LEU A 11 14.63 22.38 19.09
C LEU A 11 15.84 21.72 19.78
N PRO A 12 16.42 22.36 20.81
CA PRO A 12 17.52 21.75 21.56
C PRO A 12 17.04 20.38 22.10
N THR A 13 17.78 19.35 21.76
CA THR A 13 17.50 17.98 22.26
C THR A 13 17.97 17.90 23.70
N SER A 14 17.08 18.11 24.65
CA SER A 14 17.31 17.54 25.98
C SER A 14 17.33 16.02 25.86
N LYS A 15 18.36 15.37 26.39
CA LYS A 15 18.43 13.91 26.56
C LYS A 15 17.32 13.50 27.54
N LYS A 16 16.06 13.41 27.08
CA LYS A 16 15.01 12.82 27.88
C LYS A 16 15.21 11.31 27.91
N VAL A 17 15.35 10.77 29.11
CA VAL A 17 15.22 9.33 29.36
C VAL A 17 13.94 8.84 28.67
N ARG A 18 14.03 7.78 27.87
CA ARG A 18 12.87 7.20 27.20
C ARG A 18 11.94 6.57 28.23
N GLU A 19 11.00 7.34 28.73
CA GLU A 19 9.86 6.79 29.46
C GLU A 19 9.02 5.88 28.55
N LYS A 20 8.45 4.82 29.13
CA LYS A 20 7.51 3.96 28.40
C LYS A 20 6.39 4.84 27.85
N ARG A 21 6.19 4.77 26.54
CA ARG A 21 5.17 5.55 25.84
C ARG A 21 3.80 5.26 26.45
N ALA A 22 3.18 6.27 27.07
CA ALA A 22 1.83 6.18 27.59
C ALA A 22 0.85 5.76 26.49
N LYS A 23 -0.20 5.00 26.84
CA LYS A 23 -1.28 4.70 25.91
C LYS A 23 -1.87 5.99 25.36
N ARG A 24 -2.04 6.06 24.04
CA ARG A 24 -2.58 7.24 23.37
C ARG A 24 -4.01 7.49 23.82
N GLN A 25 -4.23 8.58 24.55
CA GLN A 25 -5.55 8.99 25.06
C GLN A 25 -6.26 9.98 24.13
N ASN A 26 -5.51 10.72 23.32
CA ASN A 26 -6.07 11.78 22.48
C ASN A 26 -6.42 11.30 21.07
N VAL A 27 -7.57 11.74 20.57
CA VAL A 27 -7.98 11.55 19.17
C VAL A 27 -7.01 12.28 18.25
N THR A 28 -6.71 11.68 17.10
CA THR A 28 -5.85 12.31 16.09
C THR A 28 -6.56 13.54 15.52
N THR A 29 -5.92 14.70 15.55
CA THR A 29 -6.45 15.92 14.91
C THR A 29 -6.61 15.69 13.40
N ALA A 30 -7.52 16.45 12.76
CA ALA A 30 -7.74 16.37 11.30
C ALA A 30 -6.45 16.64 10.53
N THR A 31 -5.66 17.65 10.92
CA THR A 31 -4.37 17.96 10.32
C THR A 31 -3.39 16.81 10.44
N GLN A 32 -3.30 16.17 11.61
CA GLN A 32 -2.40 15.03 11.81
C GLN A 32 -2.90 13.79 11.05
N ALA A 33 -4.20 13.62 10.90
CA ALA A 33 -4.78 12.54 10.09
C ALA A 33 -4.39 12.70 8.62
N GLU A 34 -4.46 13.90 8.06
CA GLU A 34 -4.05 14.20 6.69
C GLU A 34 -2.54 13.96 6.48
N VAL A 35 -1.69 14.41 7.40
CA VAL A 35 -0.25 14.12 7.35
C VAL A 35 0.00 12.61 7.36
N ASN A 36 -0.68 11.87 8.23
CA ASN A 36 -0.54 10.42 8.30
C ASN A 36 -1.03 9.72 7.02
N ARG A 37 -2.12 10.20 6.42
CA ARG A 37 -2.63 9.71 5.13
C ARG A 37 -1.62 9.91 4.03
N ARG A 38 -1.07 11.13 3.91
CA ARG A 38 -0.04 11.46 2.92
C ARG A 38 1.21 10.58 3.07
N LEU A 39 1.72 10.41 4.29
CA LEU A 39 2.87 9.55 4.56
C LEU A 39 2.58 8.08 4.21
N ARG A 40 1.36 7.61 4.47
CA ARG A 40 0.92 6.25 4.10
C ARG A 40 0.91 6.07 2.58
N MET A 41 0.36 7.05 1.85
CA MET A 41 0.35 7.05 0.39
C MET A 41 1.77 7.04 -0.19
N GLU A 42 2.66 7.90 0.31
CA GLU A 42 4.05 7.98 -0.14
C GLU A 42 4.83 6.68 0.13
N ASN A 43 4.61 6.07 1.30
CA ASN A 43 5.24 4.78 1.63
C ASN A 43 4.74 3.67 0.71
N LEU A 44 3.44 3.66 0.40
CA LEU A 44 2.85 2.67 -0.49
C LEU A 44 3.30 2.87 -1.94
N THR A 45 3.39 4.13 -2.42
CA THR A 45 3.94 4.45 -3.74
C THR A 45 5.34 3.87 -3.92
N ARG A 46 6.23 4.10 -2.94
CA ARG A 46 7.59 3.54 -2.99
C ARG A 46 7.58 2.03 -2.99
N LEU A 47 6.74 1.42 -2.16
CA LEU A 47 6.64 -0.03 -2.08
C LEU A 47 6.15 -0.64 -3.40
N ILE A 48 5.21 0.01 -4.09
CA ILE A 48 4.75 -0.40 -5.42
C ILE A 48 5.88 -0.29 -6.43
N MET A 49 6.53 0.86 -6.51
CA MET A 49 7.63 1.10 -7.46
C MET A 49 8.81 0.15 -7.29
N GLU A 50 9.09 -0.28 -6.05
CA GLU A 50 10.21 -1.14 -5.72
C GLU A 50 9.95 -2.61 -6.07
N ASN A 51 8.68 -3.01 -6.15
CA ASN A 51 8.31 -4.42 -6.26
C ASN A 51 7.58 -4.79 -7.55
N TYR A 52 7.09 -3.81 -8.33
CA TYR A 52 6.29 -4.09 -9.51
C TYR A 52 6.71 -3.23 -10.69
N GLU A 53 6.85 -3.91 -11.82
CA GLU A 53 7.11 -3.32 -13.12
C GLU A 53 5.81 -3.23 -13.93
N ALA A 54 5.85 -2.53 -15.06
CA ALA A 54 4.75 -2.52 -16.03
C ALA A 54 4.37 -3.95 -16.42
N GLY A 55 3.08 -4.19 -16.60
CA GLY A 55 2.55 -5.52 -16.92
C GLY A 55 2.16 -6.36 -15.70
N ALA A 56 2.52 -5.98 -14.48
CA ALA A 56 1.99 -6.64 -13.28
C ALA A 56 0.46 -6.64 -13.28
N TRP A 57 -0.15 -7.64 -12.68
CA TRP A 57 -1.61 -7.78 -12.66
C TRP A 57 -2.24 -7.00 -11.51
N TYR A 58 -3.14 -6.10 -11.86
CA TYR A 58 -4.08 -5.48 -10.96
C TYR A 58 -5.41 -6.23 -11.03
N ILE A 59 -5.68 -7.04 -10.04
CA ILE A 59 -6.84 -7.92 -9.96
C ILE A 59 -7.88 -7.29 -9.04
N THR A 60 -9.12 -7.18 -9.52
CA THR A 60 -10.28 -6.82 -8.72
C THR A 60 -11.19 -8.03 -8.61
N TYR A 61 -11.52 -8.44 -7.39
CA TYR A 61 -12.47 -9.52 -7.11
C TYR A 61 -13.62 -9.02 -6.25
N THR A 62 -14.82 -9.31 -6.70
CA THR A 62 -16.06 -8.79 -6.09
C THR A 62 -16.97 -9.94 -5.70
N TYR A 63 -17.78 -9.73 -4.68
CA TYR A 63 -18.85 -10.66 -4.32
C TYR A 63 -20.08 -10.40 -5.19
N SER A 64 -20.72 -11.46 -5.71
CA SER A 64 -22.03 -11.38 -6.38
C SER A 64 -23.13 -11.08 -5.36
N GLU A 65 -23.06 -11.73 -4.20
CA GLU A 65 -23.94 -11.50 -3.08
C GLU A 65 -23.18 -10.88 -1.91
N LYS A 66 -23.83 -10.04 -1.11
CA LYS A 66 -23.21 -9.41 0.05
C LYS A 66 -23.10 -10.44 1.17
N PRO A 67 -21.89 -10.81 1.62
CA PRO A 67 -21.72 -11.66 2.79
C PRO A 67 -22.32 -10.99 4.04
N THR A 68 -22.87 -11.80 4.91
CA THR A 68 -23.55 -11.36 6.14
C THR A 68 -22.58 -10.91 7.22
N ASP A 69 -21.31 -11.34 7.17
CA ASP A 69 -20.33 -11.11 8.24
C ASP A 69 -18.95 -10.71 7.68
N GLU A 70 -18.34 -9.73 8.33
CA GLU A 70 -16.95 -9.29 8.05
C GLU A 70 -15.94 -10.43 8.21
N LYS A 71 -16.12 -11.30 9.21
CA LYS A 71 -15.22 -12.44 9.44
C LYS A 71 -15.26 -13.43 8.27
N ALA A 72 -16.43 -13.68 7.69
CA ALA A 72 -16.58 -14.51 6.51
C ALA A 72 -15.82 -13.92 5.31
N VAL A 73 -15.93 -12.59 5.07
CA VAL A 73 -15.18 -11.91 4.00
C VAL A 73 -13.67 -12.07 4.19
N LEU A 74 -13.18 -11.87 5.41
CA LEU A 74 -11.76 -12.02 5.73
C LEU A 74 -11.27 -13.47 5.57
N ALA A 75 -12.09 -14.45 5.92
CA ALA A 75 -11.75 -15.86 5.77
C ALA A 75 -11.66 -16.25 4.29
N GLU A 76 -12.61 -15.81 3.45
CA GLU A 76 -12.59 -16.10 2.02
C GLU A 76 -11.44 -15.37 1.31
N ASP A 77 -11.15 -14.13 1.64
CA ASP A 77 -9.95 -13.42 1.18
C ASP A 77 -8.66 -14.18 1.52
N ALA A 78 -8.56 -14.69 2.74
CA ALA A 78 -7.41 -15.48 3.17
C ALA A 78 -7.30 -16.82 2.40
N LYS A 79 -8.42 -17.46 2.09
CA LYS A 79 -8.47 -18.68 1.24
C LYS A 79 -8.02 -18.36 -0.18
N PHE A 80 -8.53 -17.28 -0.77
CA PHE A 80 -8.14 -16.83 -2.09
C PHE A 80 -6.63 -16.55 -2.17
N LYS A 81 -6.07 -15.81 -1.22
CA LYS A 81 -4.63 -15.55 -1.15
C LYS A 81 -3.78 -16.81 -0.95
N ARG A 82 -4.28 -17.82 -0.21
CA ARG A 82 -3.60 -19.12 -0.14
C ARG A 82 -3.57 -19.84 -1.49
N THR A 83 -4.67 -19.76 -2.24
CA THR A 83 -4.74 -20.34 -3.59
C THR A 83 -3.80 -19.60 -4.54
N LEU A 84 -3.74 -18.26 -4.49
CA LEU A 84 -2.75 -17.49 -5.26
C LEU A 84 -1.33 -17.97 -4.97
N ARG A 85 -0.93 -18.07 -3.70
CA ARG A 85 0.41 -18.56 -3.35
C ARG A 85 0.70 -19.95 -3.90
N ARG A 86 -0.29 -20.83 -3.97
CA ARG A 86 -0.16 -22.18 -4.54
C ARG A 86 0.03 -22.13 -6.05
N ILE A 87 -0.70 -21.26 -6.76
CA ILE A 87 -0.54 -21.06 -8.21
C ILE A 87 0.87 -20.55 -8.51
N TYR A 88 1.30 -19.48 -7.82
CA TYR A 88 2.63 -18.93 -7.99
C TYR A 88 3.76 -19.93 -7.72
N ARG A 89 3.63 -20.72 -6.65
CA ARG A 89 4.59 -21.79 -6.33
C ARG A 89 4.69 -22.83 -7.44
N ARG A 90 3.58 -23.20 -8.07
CA ARG A 90 3.59 -24.11 -9.23
C ARG A 90 4.28 -23.52 -10.44
N ALA A 91 4.21 -22.22 -10.62
CA ALA A 91 4.92 -21.47 -11.66
C ALA A 91 6.41 -21.20 -11.32
N GLY A 92 6.91 -21.74 -10.20
CA GLY A 92 8.30 -21.50 -9.76
C GLY A 92 8.52 -20.09 -9.19
N MET A 93 7.47 -19.35 -8.87
CA MET A 93 7.54 -17.97 -8.42
C MET A 93 6.95 -17.80 -7.01
N GLU A 94 7.34 -16.73 -6.34
CA GLU A 94 6.73 -16.33 -5.09
C GLU A 94 5.60 -15.32 -5.31
N ALA A 95 4.47 -15.54 -4.66
CA ALA A 95 3.35 -14.61 -4.65
C ALA A 95 3.67 -13.38 -3.79
N ARG A 96 4.25 -12.34 -4.40
CA ARG A 96 4.45 -11.03 -3.79
C ARG A 96 3.23 -10.17 -4.11
N TYR A 97 2.51 -9.68 -3.09
CA TYR A 97 1.31 -8.90 -3.32
C TYR A 97 1.13 -7.73 -2.36
N ILE A 98 0.46 -6.70 -2.86
CA ILE A 98 -0.17 -5.62 -2.11
C ILE A 98 -1.67 -5.71 -2.40
N SER A 99 -2.49 -5.76 -1.36
CA SER A 99 -3.95 -5.86 -1.52
C SER A 99 -4.69 -4.92 -0.59
N VAL A 100 -5.89 -4.54 -1.00
CA VAL A 100 -6.84 -3.79 -0.18
C VAL A 100 -8.21 -4.46 -0.24
N LEU A 101 -8.84 -4.62 0.92
CA LEU A 101 -10.23 -5.03 1.04
C LEU A 101 -11.07 -3.80 1.39
N GLU A 102 -12.12 -3.58 0.64
CA GLU A 102 -13.03 -2.45 0.78
C GLU A 102 -14.44 -2.91 1.14
N ASN A 103 -15.22 -1.99 1.71
CA ASN A 103 -16.64 -2.19 2.08
C ASN A 103 -16.88 -3.32 3.09
N LEU A 104 -15.95 -3.58 4.00
CA LEU A 104 -16.13 -4.61 5.04
C LEU A 104 -17.33 -4.31 5.94
N LYS A 105 -17.55 -3.04 6.30
CA LYS A 105 -18.63 -2.59 7.19
C LYS A 105 -19.67 -1.70 6.50
N GLY A 106 -19.45 -1.33 5.25
CA GLY A 106 -20.25 -0.34 4.53
C GLY A 106 -21.51 -0.93 3.92
N ARG A 107 -22.32 -0.04 3.29
CA ARG A 107 -23.54 -0.41 2.56
C ARG A 107 -23.27 -1.10 1.23
N GLY A 108 -22.05 -0.94 0.68
CA GLY A 108 -21.66 -1.55 -0.59
C GLY A 108 -21.25 -3.01 -0.47
N ARG A 109 -21.13 -3.70 -1.61
CA ARG A 109 -20.61 -5.07 -1.66
C ARG A 109 -19.13 -5.07 -1.32
N PRO A 110 -18.64 -5.98 -0.47
CA PRO A 110 -17.23 -6.17 -0.25
C PRO A 110 -16.52 -6.51 -1.56
N HIS A 111 -15.35 -5.96 -1.75
CA HIS A 111 -14.50 -6.28 -2.88
C HIS A 111 -13.03 -6.10 -2.49
N GLY A 112 -12.18 -6.81 -3.18
CA GLY A 112 -10.76 -6.70 -2.98
C GLY A 112 -10.02 -6.31 -4.25
N HIS A 113 -8.94 -5.61 -4.06
CA HIS A 113 -7.97 -5.31 -5.10
C HIS A 113 -6.63 -5.89 -4.69
N ILE A 114 -5.92 -6.46 -5.64
CA ILE A 114 -4.59 -7.02 -5.39
C ILE A 114 -3.67 -6.71 -6.58
N LEU A 115 -2.51 -6.16 -6.28
CA LEU A 115 -1.40 -6.01 -7.21
C LEU A 115 -0.42 -7.16 -6.99
N ILE A 116 -0.09 -7.88 -8.05
CA ILE A 116 0.72 -9.10 -8.01
C ILE A 116 1.50 -9.24 -9.34
N PRO A 117 2.71 -9.81 -9.38
CA PRO A 117 3.43 -10.04 -10.63
C PRO A 117 2.59 -10.83 -11.63
N ALA A 118 2.77 -10.59 -12.93
CA ALA A 118 2.09 -11.36 -13.95
C ALA A 118 2.65 -12.80 -14.05
N LEU A 119 1.81 -13.73 -14.45
CA LEU A 119 2.13 -15.10 -14.83
C LEU A 119 1.63 -15.36 -16.26
N THR A 120 1.40 -16.61 -16.61
CA THR A 120 0.84 -17.01 -17.90
C THR A 120 -0.68 -16.74 -17.99
N VAL A 121 -1.23 -16.74 -19.19
CA VAL A 121 -2.69 -16.63 -19.41
C VAL A 121 -3.43 -17.77 -18.73
N ASP A 122 -2.90 -18.99 -18.79
CA ASP A 122 -3.49 -20.16 -18.12
C ASP A 122 -3.55 -19.97 -16.60
N ASP A 123 -2.54 -19.36 -16.02
CA ASP A 123 -2.53 -19.06 -14.58
C ASP A 123 -3.53 -17.95 -14.23
N MET A 124 -3.74 -16.98 -15.13
CA MET A 124 -4.80 -15.98 -14.97
C MET A 124 -6.17 -16.63 -14.90
N GLU A 125 -6.46 -17.59 -15.80
CA GLU A 125 -7.72 -18.35 -15.75
C GLU A 125 -7.87 -19.15 -14.47
N ARG A 126 -6.79 -19.79 -14.00
CA ARG A 126 -6.78 -20.50 -12.71
C ARG A 126 -7.09 -19.56 -11.54
N ILE A 127 -6.54 -18.34 -11.57
CA ILE A 127 -6.82 -17.32 -10.56
C ILE A 127 -8.28 -16.89 -10.61
N GLN A 128 -8.82 -16.65 -11.81
CA GLN A 128 -10.23 -16.29 -11.98
C GLN A 128 -11.16 -17.40 -11.48
N LYS A 129 -10.87 -18.67 -11.81
CA LYS A 129 -11.63 -19.84 -11.35
C LYS A 129 -11.48 -20.08 -9.84
N ALA A 130 -10.42 -19.59 -9.21
CA ALA A 130 -10.20 -19.73 -7.78
C ALA A 130 -11.13 -18.86 -6.91
N TRP A 131 -11.65 -17.76 -7.46
CA TRP A 131 -12.65 -16.92 -6.80
C TRP A 131 -14.06 -17.36 -7.16
N LYS A 132 -14.75 -18.00 -6.20
CA LYS A 132 -16.07 -18.60 -6.45
C LYS A 132 -17.23 -17.70 -6.01
N HIS A 133 -16.94 -16.53 -5.43
CA HIS A 133 -17.96 -15.68 -4.81
C HIS A 133 -18.45 -14.54 -5.70
N GLY A 134 -17.98 -14.46 -6.95
CA GLY A 134 -18.42 -13.45 -7.89
C GLY A 134 -17.40 -13.20 -8.99
N ARG A 135 -17.30 -11.96 -9.44
CA ARG A 135 -16.51 -11.58 -10.62
C ARG A 135 -15.05 -11.29 -10.26
N VAL A 136 -14.15 -11.71 -11.14
CA VAL A 136 -12.74 -11.31 -11.14
C VAL A 136 -12.44 -10.56 -12.42
N GLN A 137 -11.84 -9.38 -12.29
CA GLN A 137 -11.31 -8.59 -13.40
C GLN A 137 -9.80 -8.45 -13.23
N VAL A 138 -9.08 -8.56 -14.33
CA VAL A 138 -7.63 -8.34 -14.37
C VAL A 138 -7.34 -7.18 -15.30
N LYS A 139 -6.54 -6.23 -14.82
CA LYS A 139 -5.98 -5.13 -15.59
C LYS A 139 -4.47 -5.17 -15.47
N LEU A 140 -3.77 -4.68 -16.47
CA LEU A 140 -2.34 -4.53 -16.42
C LEU A 140 -1.98 -3.24 -15.67
N TYR A 141 -0.99 -3.32 -14.81
CA TYR A 141 -0.38 -2.16 -14.19
C TYR A 141 0.54 -1.48 -15.20
N GLY A 142 0.39 -0.17 -15.42
CA GLY A 142 1.15 0.58 -16.42
C GLY A 142 2.61 0.83 -16.05
N GLY A 143 2.93 0.73 -14.76
CA GLY A 143 4.29 0.97 -14.27
C GLY A 143 4.59 2.45 -14.01
N GLY A 144 5.81 2.69 -13.51
CA GLY A 144 6.31 4.03 -13.27
C GLY A 144 5.75 4.74 -12.03
N ALA A 145 6.30 5.92 -11.76
CA ALA A 145 6.02 6.67 -10.54
C ALA A 145 4.57 7.20 -10.47
N GLU A 146 4.04 7.64 -11.61
CA GLU A 146 2.70 8.22 -11.69
C GLU A 146 1.61 7.17 -11.44
N ASP A 147 1.72 6.00 -12.10
CA ASP A 147 0.78 4.90 -11.89
C ASP A 147 0.86 4.35 -10.46
N ALA A 148 2.07 4.23 -9.93
CA ALA A 148 2.27 3.82 -8.54
C ALA A 148 1.62 4.82 -7.56
N ALA A 149 1.76 6.12 -7.80
CA ALA A 149 1.12 7.16 -6.98
C ALA A 149 -0.40 7.13 -7.09
N ARG A 150 -0.96 6.97 -8.29
CA ARG A 150 -2.41 6.83 -8.51
C ARG A 150 -2.97 5.61 -7.78
N MET A 151 -2.29 4.47 -7.87
CA MET A 151 -2.69 3.24 -7.20
C MET A 151 -2.58 3.37 -5.68
N ALA A 152 -1.51 3.96 -5.17
CA ALA A 152 -1.34 4.21 -3.74
C ALA A 152 -2.41 5.16 -3.20
N ALA A 153 -2.73 6.23 -3.93
CA ALA A 153 -3.81 7.15 -3.58
C ALA A 153 -5.16 6.42 -3.52
N TYR A 154 -5.44 5.55 -4.51
CA TYR A 154 -6.66 4.74 -4.51
C TYR A 154 -6.73 3.81 -3.30
N PHE A 155 -5.67 3.09 -2.97
CA PHE A 155 -5.63 2.15 -1.84
C PHE A 155 -5.70 2.84 -0.47
N THR A 156 -5.26 4.09 -0.38
CA THR A 156 -5.24 4.85 0.88
C THR A 156 -6.38 5.84 1.03
N LYS A 157 -7.30 5.91 0.03
CA LYS A 157 -8.44 6.84 0.10
C LYS A 157 -9.33 6.49 1.29
N GLU A 158 -9.81 7.51 1.94
CA GLU A 158 -10.89 7.40 2.92
C GLU A 158 -12.24 7.51 2.21
N LYS A 159 -13.21 6.75 2.69
CA LYS A 159 -14.57 6.84 2.21
C LYS A 159 -15.33 7.96 2.92
N ILE A 160 -16.48 8.35 2.37
CA ILE A 160 -17.36 9.38 2.94
C ILE A 160 -17.76 9.05 4.38
N ASP A 161 -17.84 7.77 4.74
CA ASP A 161 -18.15 7.28 6.08
C ASP A 161 -16.93 7.24 7.03
N GLY A 162 -15.78 7.78 6.61
CA GLY A 162 -14.53 7.76 7.38
C GLY A 162 -13.85 6.39 7.43
N SER A 163 -14.41 5.35 6.80
CA SER A 163 -13.77 4.04 6.74
C SER A 163 -12.67 4.01 5.67
N SER A 164 -11.55 3.39 6.00
CA SER A 164 -10.48 3.11 5.03
C SER A 164 -10.46 1.63 4.68
N GLY A 165 -10.00 1.32 3.46
CA GLY A 165 -9.77 -0.06 3.06
C GLY A 165 -8.70 -0.73 3.94
N ARG A 166 -8.84 -2.02 4.19
CA ARG A 166 -7.84 -2.81 4.92
C ARG A 166 -6.71 -3.20 3.97
N ILE A 167 -5.60 -2.47 4.04
CA ILE A 167 -4.40 -2.77 3.24
C ILE A 167 -3.63 -3.91 3.89
N GLN A 168 -3.23 -4.88 3.07
CA GLN A 168 -2.40 -6.01 3.45
C GLN A 168 -1.27 -6.18 2.44
N THR A 169 -0.09 -6.52 2.92
CA THR A 169 1.08 -6.75 2.08
C THR A 169 1.72 -8.10 2.40
N SER A 170 2.23 -8.79 1.40
CA SER A 170 3.02 -9.99 1.63
C SER A 170 4.35 -9.64 2.32
N ARG A 171 4.92 -10.61 3.07
CA ARG A 171 6.14 -10.38 3.84
C ARG A 171 7.40 -10.33 2.97
N ASN A 172 7.35 -10.95 1.82
CA ASN A 172 8.47 -11.09 0.86
C ASN A 172 8.61 -9.92 -0.13
N LEU A 173 7.95 -8.78 0.14
CA LEU A 173 8.19 -7.55 -0.59
C LEU A 173 9.53 -6.94 -0.19
N THR A 174 10.28 -6.46 -1.17
CA THR A 174 11.47 -5.64 -0.95
C THR A 174 11.06 -4.33 -0.28
N ARG A 175 11.79 -3.92 0.75
CA ARG A 175 11.51 -2.72 1.54
C ARG A 175 12.82 -1.99 1.84
N THR A 176 13.26 -1.18 0.91
CA THR A 176 14.48 -0.38 1.11
C THR A 176 14.23 0.68 2.18
N PRO A 177 15.06 0.72 3.23
CA PRO A 177 14.93 1.71 4.28
C PRO A 177 15.17 3.11 3.74
N VAL A 178 14.38 4.07 4.21
CA VAL A 178 14.58 5.48 3.86
C VAL A 178 15.80 5.99 4.61
N LYS A 179 16.82 6.43 3.88
CA LYS A 179 17.92 7.17 4.47
C LYS A 179 17.41 8.54 4.90
N LYS A 180 17.64 8.89 6.16
CA LYS A 180 17.33 10.20 6.73
C LYS A 180 18.64 10.82 7.17
N GLU A 181 18.98 11.93 6.58
CA GLU A 181 20.18 12.72 6.92
C GLU A 181 19.74 14.06 7.48
N ARG A 182 20.46 14.54 8.48
CA ARG A 182 20.30 15.89 9.02
C ARG A 182 21.34 16.77 8.38
N VAL A 183 20.88 17.74 7.60
CA VAL A 183 21.76 18.71 6.94
C VAL A 183 21.85 19.95 7.80
N THR A 184 23.06 20.39 8.11
CA THR A 184 23.34 21.68 8.80
C THR A 184 23.19 22.83 7.80
N ARG A 185 23.14 24.10 8.31
CA ARG A 185 23.04 25.28 7.43
C ARG A 185 24.18 25.36 6.42
N SER A 186 25.39 24.99 6.82
CA SER A 186 26.57 24.99 5.95
C SER A 186 26.51 23.93 4.85
N GLU A 187 25.87 22.79 5.13
CA GLU A 187 25.71 21.71 4.17
C GLU A 187 24.50 21.91 3.24
N ALA A 188 23.51 22.71 3.68
CA ALA A 188 22.34 23.04 2.85
C ALA A 188 22.68 23.86 1.61
N TYR A 189 23.84 24.53 1.61
CA TYR A 189 24.33 25.30 0.47
C TYR A 189 25.21 24.49 -0.49
N ARG A 190 25.50 23.22 -0.19
CA ARG A 190 26.22 22.35 -1.12
C ARG A 190 25.30 21.86 -2.22
N GLU A 191 25.80 21.80 -3.45
CA GLU A 191 25.05 21.40 -4.63
C GLU A 191 24.35 20.04 -4.46
N GLU A 192 24.99 19.09 -3.74
CA GLU A 192 24.48 17.76 -3.44
C GLU A 192 23.27 17.74 -2.48
N SER A 193 23.11 18.75 -1.66
CA SER A 193 22.00 18.88 -0.70
C SER A 193 20.86 19.77 -1.21
N THR A 194 21.08 20.47 -2.32
CA THR A 194 20.06 21.34 -2.92
C THR A 194 19.04 20.50 -3.69
N PRO A 195 17.75 20.64 -3.41
CA PRO A 195 16.73 19.92 -4.19
C PRO A 195 16.72 20.43 -5.63
N PRO A 196 16.53 19.57 -6.62
CA PRO A 196 16.34 20.00 -8.01
C PRO A 196 15.17 20.99 -8.11
N ARG A 197 15.21 21.91 -9.10
CA ARG A 197 14.11 22.84 -9.36
C ARG A 197 12.78 22.09 -9.47
N GLY A 198 11.76 22.50 -8.74
CA GLY A 198 10.44 21.86 -8.69
C GLY A 198 10.24 20.89 -7.54
N TYR A 199 11.26 20.64 -6.70
CA TYR A 199 11.13 19.86 -5.46
C TYR A 199 11.16 20.81 -4.26
N ARG A 200 10.19 20.61 -3.37
CA ARG A 200 10.15 21.26 -2.04
C ARG A 200 10.35 20.24 -0.94
#